data_afb3d7234f9d6ed1ac5a9c586c93288a
#
_entry.id   afb3d7234f9d6ed1ac5a9c586c93288a
#
_cell.length_a   1.000
_cell.length_b   1.000
_cell.length_c   1.000
_cell.angle_alpha   90.00
_cell.angle_beta   90.00
_cell.angle_gamma   90.00
#
_symmetry.space_group_name_H-M   'P 1'
#
loop_
_entity.id
_entity.type
_entity.pdbx_description
1 polymer ?
#
loop_
_entity_poly.entity_id
_entity_poly.type
_entity_poly.pdbx_seq_one_letter_code
_entity_poly.pdbx_strand_id
1 'polypeptide(L)'
;MRRTRGTTSISGAYVEFQAAVLKALPRDIDPDVALGWTRNGESLARVLKDALSPNGKAAGNTLFFITCGGLYKASELVRLGNYDWSEDWITDEHFPIERYEPAGRTVEFVQLKHDSTSEEALEELAQRGLERPTYEDALCFGATHPEEQRKRPLGFLHEPVMYPGDLRYVLVLSAGVVKRSLGLGWFDGLWSRDYAFAGIRPSTRAPQ
;
A
#
# COMPACT_ATOMS: atom_id res chain seq x y z
N MET A 1 -5.63 36.01 -42.69
CA MET A 1 -5.13 35.88 -41.32
C MET A 1 -4.62 34.47 -41.06
N ARG A 2 -3.29 34.28 -41.08
CA ARG A 2 -2.63 32.98 -40.82
C ARG A 2 -2.43 32.88 -39.32
N ARG A 3 -3.05 31.85 -38.66
CA ARG A 3 -2.75 31.48 -37.31
C ARG A 3 -1.43 30.70 -37.28
N THR A 4 -0.40 31.31 -36.75
CA THR A 4 0.85 30.66 -36.39
C THR A 4 0.61 29.72 -35.21
N ARG A 5 0.78 28.41 -35.42
CA ARG A 5 0.90 27.43 -34.35
C ARG A 5 2.24 27.70 -33.63
N GLY A 6 2.15 28.16 -32.37
CA GLY A 6 3.32 28.26 -31.51
C GLY A 6 3.89 26.88 -31.25
N THR A 7 5.10 26.64 -31.70
CA THR A 7 5.91 25.47 -31.33
C THR A 7 6.39 25.71 -29.91
N THR A 8 5.84 24.99 -28.96
CA THR A 8 6.33 24.99 -27.58
C THR A 8 7.73 24.34 -27.60
N SER A 9 8.78 25.12 -27.48
CA SER A 9 10.12 24.56 -27.34
C SER A 9 10.22 23.85 -25.99
N ILE A 10 10.57 22.56 -26.04
CA ILE A 10 10.84 21.77 -24.84
C ILE A 10 12.11 22.36 -24.22
N SER A 11 12.06 22.76 -22.92
CA SER A 11 13.23 23.32 -22.25
C SER A 11 14.33 22.27 -22.12
N GLY A 12 15.61 22.65 -22.19
CA GLY A 12 16.75 21.75 -22.01
C GLY A 12 16.68 20.97 -20.71
N ALA A 13 16.20 21.60 -19.62
CA ALA A 13 15.97 20.95 -18.33
C ALA A 13 14.95 19.79 -18.38
N TYR A 14 13.95 19.88 -19.26
CA TYR A 14 12.99 18.79 -19.44
C TYR A 14 13.59 17.60 -20.17
N VAL A 15 14.48 17.85 -21.13
CA VAL A 15 15.21 16.78 -21.83
C VAL A 15 16.17 16.05 -20.89
N GLU A 16 16.88 16.80 -20.05
CA GLU A 16 17.76 16.23 -19.02
C GLU A 16 16.97 15.39 -18.00
N PHE A 17 15.82 15.88 -17.58
CA PHE A 17 14.90 15.15 -16.69
C PHE A 17 14.43 13.83 -17.33
N GLN A 18 13.98 13.85 -18.60
CA GLN A 18 13.59 12.63 -19.31
C GLN A 18 14.74 11.62 -19.38
N ALA A 19 15.95 12.08 -19.66
CA ALA A 19 17.13 11.22 -19.71
C ALA A 19 17.46 10.61 -18.34
N ALA A 20 17.28 11.36 -17.25
CA ALA A 20 17.48 10.88 -15.89
C ALA A 20 16.44 9.79 -15.53
N VAL A 21 15.16 10.00 -15.88
CA VAL A 21 14.09 9.01 -15.66
C VAL A 21 14.40 7.72 -16.41
N LEU A 22 14.78 7.80 -17.70
CA LEU A 22 15.12 6.62 -18.51
C LEU A 22 16.31 5.84 -17.95
N LYS A 23 17.30 6.51 -17.36
CA LYS A 23 18.44 5.87 -16.71
C LYS A 23 18.07 5.19 -15.40
N ALA A 24 17.08 5.70 -14.69
CA ALA A 24 16.61 5.19 -13.41
C ALA A 24 15.63 4.01 -13.54
N LEU A 25 15.10 3.75 -14.76
CA LEU A 25 14.20 2.62 -14.98
C LEU A 25 14.94 1.29 -14.70
N PRO A 26 14.32 0.35 -13.97
CA PRO A 26 14.85 -1.00 -13.77
C PRO A 26 15.12 -1.67 -15.13
N ARG A 27 16.24 -2.36 -15.25
CA ARG A 27 16.61 -3.08 -16.50
C ARG A 27 16.20 -4.54 -16.48
N ASP A 28 15.71 -5.01 -15.35
CA ASP A 28 15.31 -6.36 -15.04
C ASP A 28 13.79 -6.55 -14.94
N ILE A 29 13.03 -5.61 -15.53
CA ILE A 29 11.58 -5.74 -15.65
C ILE A 29 11.26 -6.94 -16.56
N ASP A 30 10.37 -7.80 -16.07
CA ASP A 30 9.84 -8.92 -16.86
C ASP A 30 9.29 -8.42 -18.22
N PRO A 31 9.65 -9.06 -19.35
CA PRO A 31 9.24 -8.61 -20.68
C PRO A 31 7.71 -8.54 -20.85
N ASP A 32 6.94 -9.43 -20.23
CA ASP A 32 5.48 -9.42 -20.33
C ASP A 32 4.87 -8.25 -19.55
N VAL A 33 5.46 -7.90 -18.41
CA VAL A 33 5.09 -6.71 -17.63
C VAL A 33 5.42 -5.44 -18.43
N ALA A 34 6.60 -5.36 -19.05
CA ALA A 34 6.99 -4.24 -19.87
C ALA A 34 6.07 -4.07 -21.09
N LEU A 35 5.67 -5.18 -21.72
CA LEU A 35 4.73 -5.20 -22.84
C LEU A 35 3.33 -4.75 -22.40
N GLY A 36 2.88 -5.17 -21.19
CA GLY A 36 1.63 -4.72 -20.60
C GLY A 36 1.57 -3.20 -20.44
N TRP A 37 2.63 -2.59 -19.94
CA TRP A 37 2.75 -1.13 -19.82
C TRP A 37 2.78 -0.43 -21.18
N THR A 38 3.47 -1.00 -22.18
CA THR A 38 3.51 -0.46 -23.53
C THR A 38 2.11 -0.42 -24.18
N ARG A 39 1.28 -1.43 -23.91
CA ARG A 39 -0.10 -1.50 -24.42
C ARG A 39 -1.06 -0.58 -23.64
N ASN A 40 -0.73 -0.20 -22.42
CA ASN A 40 -1.54 0.65 -21.55
C ASN A 40 -0.81 1.96 -21.20
N GLY A 41 -0.47 2.72 -22.23
CA GLY A 41 0.30 3.96 -22.10
C GLY A 41 -0.36 5.03 -21.23
N GLU A 42 -1.69 5.09 -21.17
CA GLU A 42 -2.40 6.04 -20.30
C GLU A 42 -2.21 5.69 -18.82
N SER A 43 -2.26 4.41 -18.47
CA SER A 43 -1.99 3.97 -17.10
C SER A 43 -0.54 4.21 -16.71
N LEU A 44 0.41 3.94 -17.62
CA LEU A 44 1.81 4.25 -17.42
C LEU A 44 2.04 5.75 -17.21
N ALA A 45 1.43 6.60 -18.06
CA ALA A 45 1.54 8.05 -17.95
C ALA A 45 1.00 8.58 -16.61
N ARG A 46 -0.09 7.98 -16.09
CA ARG A 46 -0.67 8.34 -14.80
C ARG A 46 0.28 7.99 -13.66
N VAL A 47 0.78 6.76 -13.63
CA VAL A 47 1.74 6.29 -12.62
C VAL A 47 3.01 7.14 -12.63
N LEU A 48 3.56 7.42 -13.82
CA LEU A 48 4.73 8.29 -13.96
C LEU A 48 4.44 9.72 -13.52
N LYS A 49 3.29 10.28 -13.85
CA LYS A 49 2.90 11.62 -13.42
C LYS A 49 2.80 11.72 -11.91
N ASP A 50 2.22 10.73 -11.26
CA ASP A 50 2.08 10.67 -9.80
C ASP A 50 3.46 10.49 -9.14
N ALA A 51 4.28 9.57 -9.63
CA ALA A 51 5.62 9.30 -9.11
C ALA A 51 6.62 10.45 -9.33
N LEU A 52 6.51 11.17 -10.46
CA LEU A 52 7.43 12.22 -10.86
C LEU A 52 6.95 13.63 -10.50
N SER A 53 5.80 13.79 -9.84
CA SER A 53 5.36 15.09 -9.34
C SER A 53 6.30 15.55 -8.22
N PRO A 54 7.17 16.56 -8.43
CA PRO A 54 8.22 16.96 -7.48
C PRO A 54 7.66 17.61 -6.22
N ASN A 55 6.39 17.97 -6.26
CA ASN A 55 5.60 18.44 -5.14
C ASN A 55 4.38 17.54 -5.03
N GLY A 56 4.53 16.36 -4.49
CA GLY A 56 3.44 15.58 -3.91
C GLY A 56 2.71 16.33 -2.78
N LYS A 57 2.51 17.63 -2.98
CA LYS A 57 1.58 18.54 -2.31
C LYS A 57 0.32 18.76 -3.15
N ALA A 58 -0.17 17.75 -3.83
CA ALA A 58 -1.56 17.44 -3.61
C ALA A 58 -1.61 17.01 -2.13
N ALA A 59 -2.62 17.36 -1.40
CA ALA A 59 -2.94 16.77 -0.10
C ALA A 59 -3.19 15.27 -0.34
N GLY A 60 -2.16 14.51 -0.61
CA GLY A 60 -2.15 13.15 -1.10
C GLY A 60 -1.22 12.35 -0.23
N ASN A 61 -1.78 11.45 0.55
CA ASN A 61 -1.06 10.44 1.26
C ASN A 61 -0.13 9.70 0.28
N THR A 62 1.05 9.31 0.74
CA THR A 62 1.95 8.46 -0.04
C THR A 62 1.22 7.18 -0.44
N LEU A 63 1.29 6.82 -1.73
CA LEU A 63 0.68 5.61 -2.25
C LEU A 63 1.73 4.50 -2.30
N PHE A 64 1.34 3.32 -1.84
CA PHE A 64 2.20 2.15 -1.81
C PHE A 64 1.58 1.05 -2.66
N PHE A 65 2.40 0.38 -3.46
CA PHE A 65 1.96 -0.71 -4.33
C PHE A 65 2.39 -2.05 -3.74
N ILE A 66 1.44 -2.97 -3.65
CA ILE A 66 1.65 -4.36 -3.23
C ILE A 66 1.03 -5.30 -4.25
N THR A 67 1.47 -6.54 -4.27
CA THR A 67 0.85 -7.61 -5.07
C THR A 67 0.33 -8.68 -4.13
N CYS A 68 -0.96 -8.97 -4.21
CA CYS A 68 -1.64 -10.02 -3.49
C CYS A 68 -2.23 -11.03 -4.47
N GLY A 69 -2.52 -12.25 -4.05
CA GLY A 69 -3.08 -13.28 -4.92
C GLY A 69 -2.93 -14.69 -4.37
N GLY A 70 -2.74 -14.82 -3.05
CA GLY A 70 -2.58 -16.13 -2.43
C GLY A 70 -1.37 -16.90 -2.94
N LEU A 71 -0.33 -16.19 -3.43
CA LEU A 71 0.91 -16.79 -3.89
C LEU A 71 1.70 -17.44 -2.75
N TYR A 72 1.52 -16.89 -1.54
CA TYR A 72 2.18 -17.30 -0.32
C TYR A 72 1.16 -17.57 0.76
N LYS A 73 1.49 -18.46 1.68
CA LYS A 73 0.76 -18.64 2.93
C LYS A 73 1.10 -17.53 3.92
N ALA A 74 0.28 -17.36 4.96
CA ALA A 74 0.53 -16.36 6.00
C ALA A 74 1.90 -16.54 6.65
N SER A 75 2.26 -17.78 7.02
CA SER A 75 3.57 -18.11 7.60
C SER A 75 4.75 -17.76 6.68
N GLU A 76 4.58 -17.91 5.36
CA GLU A 76 5.61 -17.54 4.38
C GLU A 76 5.76 -16.02 4.28
N LEU A 77 4.65 -15.26 4.29
CA LEU A 77 4.66 -13.80 4.28
C LEU A 77 5.26 -13.23 5.56
N VAL A 78 4.97 -13.84 6.72
CA VAL A 78 5.62 -13.48 7.99
C VAL A 78 7.14 -13.64 7.88
N ARG A 79 7.60 -14.77 7.32
CA ARG A 79 9.03 -15.02 7.11
C ARG A 79 9.66 -14.03 6.11
N LEU A 80 8.96 -13.72 5.00
CA LEU A 80 9.41 -12.74 4.01
C LEU A 80 9.48 -11.32 4.60
N GLY A 81 8.59 -10.99 5.53
CA GLY A 81 8.58 -9.71 6.24
C GLY A 81 9.82 -9.49 7.11
N ASN A 82 10.55 -10.55 7.47
CA ASN A 82 11.80 -10.51 8.23
C ASN A 82 11.70 -9.59 9.47
N TYR A 83 10.68 -9.85 10.29
CA TYR A 83 10.44 -9.12 11.54
C TYR A 83 11.43 -9.56 12.62
N ASP A 84 11.81 -8.64 13.51
CA ASP A 84 12.58 -8.98 14.72
C ASP A 84 11.73 -9.73 15.74
N TRP A 85 10.40 -9.51 15.68
CA TRP A 85 9.41 -10.22 16.49
C TRP A 85 8.08 -10.30 15.71
N SER A 86 7.43 -11.45 15.78
CA SER A 86 6.07 -11.65 15.29
C SER A 86 5.25 -12.41 16.32
N GLU A 87 3.96 -12.11 16.38
CA GLU A 87 3.01 -12.84 17.22
C GLU A 87 2.89 -14.29 16.73
N ASP A 88 3.13 -15.25 17.64
CA ASP A 88 3.12 -16.69 17.32
C ASP A 88 1.74 -17.20 16.86
N TRP A 89 0.68 -16.47 17.19
CA TRP A 89 -0.68 -16.81 16.78
C TRP A 89 -0.97 -16.48 15.29
N ILE A 90 -0.08 -15.76 14.61
CA ILE A 90 -0.21 -15.45 13.17
C ILE A 90 0.29 -16.66 12.37
N THR A 91 -0.61 -17.61 12.16
CA THR A 91 -0.37 -18.89 11.48
C THR A 91 -1.26 -19.05 10.25
N ASP A 92 -0.98 -20.07 9.44
CA ASP A 92 -1.82 -20.41 8.28
C ASP A 92 -3.23 -20.88 8.67
N GLU A 93 -3.41 -21.38 9.90
CA GLU A 93 -4.71 -21.79 10.46
C GLU A 93 -5.59 -20.58 10.80
N HIS A 94 -5.01 -19.57 11.46
CA HIS A 94 -5.75 -18.40 11.91
C HIS A 94 -5.88 -17.31 10.85
N PHE A 95 -4.98 -17.31 9.86
CA PHE A 95 -4.95 -16.36 8.73
C PHE A 95 -4.89 -17.14 7.41
N PRO A 96 -5.90 -17.94 7.07
CA PRO A 96 -5.89 -18.75 5.85
C PRO A 96 -5.94 -17.88 4.61
N ILE A 97 -4.94 -18.00 3.73
CA ILE A 97 -4.88 -17.27 2.46
C ILE A 97 -5.26 -18.23 1.34
N GLU A 98 -6.39 -17.93 0.68
CA GLU A 98 -6.83 -18.66 -0.49
C GLU A 98 -6.12 -18.15 -1.75
N ARG A 99 -5.84 -19.07 -2.68
CA ARG A 99 -5.20 -18.71 -3.95
C ARG A 99 -6.22 -18.10 -4.90
N TYR A 100 -5.87 -16.97 -5.49
CA TYR A 100 -6.65 -16.30 -6.54
C TYR A 100 -5.70 -15.66 -7.56
N GLU A 101 -6.24 -15.04 -8.62
CA GLU A 101 -5.41 -14.35 -9.61
C GLU A 101 -4.65 -13.18 -8.98
N PRO A 102 -3.31 -13.13 -9.11
CA PRO A 102 -2.52 -12.04 -8.55
C PRO A 102 -2.98 -10.68 -9.08
N ALA A 103 -3.15 -9.75 -8.19
CA ALA A 103 -3.56 -8.40 -8.50
C ALA A 103 -2.69 -7.37 -7.77
N GLY A 104 -2.33 -6.31 -8.48
CA GLY A 104 -1.72 -5.13 -7.87
C GLY A 104 -2.76 -4.37 -7.05
N ARG A 105 -2.42 -4.04 -5.82
CA ARG A 105 -3.26 -3.23 -4.92
C ARG A 105 -2.51 -1.99 -4.47
N THR A 106 -3.22 -0.89 -4.31
CA THR A 106 -2.64 0.37 -3.86
C THR A 106 -3.10 0.66 -2.44
N VAL A 107 -2.15 0.71 -1.53
CA VAL A 107 -2.37 1.04 -0.11
C VAL A 107 -2.14 2.54 0.10
N GLU A 108 -3.05 3.15 0.84
CA GLU A 108 -2.95 4.53 1.32
C GLU A 108 -3.17 4.53 2.83
N PHE A 109 -2.39 5.32 3.56
CA PHE A 109 -2.54 5.43 5.01
C PHE A 109 -3.25 6.72 5.40
N VAL A 110 -4.20 6.58 6.31
CA VAL A 110 -4.94 7.68 6.92
C VAL A 110 -4.60 7.76 8.40
N GLN A 111 -4.20 8.92 8.87
CA GLN A 111 -3.98 9.20 10.29
C GLN A 111 -5.05 10.15 10.80
N LEU A 112 -5.71 9.77 11.90
CA LEU A 112 -6.65 10.63 12.60
C LEU A 112 -5.88 11.54 13.57
N LYS A 113 -6.45 12.70 13.87
CA LYS A 113 -5.81 13.69 14.76
C LYS A 113 -6.11 13.47 16.25
N HIS A 114 -6.92 12.47 16.55
CA HIS A 114 -7.36 12.08 17.89
C HIS A 114 -7.31 10.57 18.04
N ASP A 115 -7.40 10.10 19.26
CA ASP A 115 -7.57 8.68 19.55
C ASP A 115 -8.94 8.24 19.07
N SER A 116 -9.03 7.08 18.41
CA SER A 116 -10.22 6.67 17.69
C SER A 116 -10.54 5.20 17.90
N THR A 117 -11.80 4.84 17.71
CA THR A 117 -12.22 3.44 17.59
C THR A 117 -11.90 2.90 16.20
N SER A 118 -12.00 1.57 16.02
CA SER A 118 -11.85 0.96 14.70
C SER A 118 -12.95 1.40 13.74
N GLU A 119 -14.17 1.56 14.24
CA GLU A 119 -15.32 1.99 13.46
C GLU A 119 -15.13 3.41 12.93
N GLU A 120 -14.70 4.36 13.76
CA GLU A 120 -14.41 5.73 13.35
C GLU A 120 -13.30 5.77 12.28
N ALA A 121 -12.26 4.94 12.45
CA ALA A 121 -11.19 4.86 11.46
C ALA A 121 -11.67 4.25 10.13
N LEU A 122 -12.53 3.22 10.18
CA LEU A 122 -13.14 2.62 8.98
C LEU A 122 -14.09 3.60 8.27
N GLU A 123 -14.87 4.40 9.02
CA GLU A 123 -15.72 5.45 8.44
C GLU A 123 -14.88 6.51 7.72
N GLU A 124 -13.78 6.96 8.32
CA GLU A 124 -12.87 7.91 7.68
C GLU A 124 -12.25 7.34 6.40
N LEU A 125 -11.85 6.06 6.39
CA LEU A 125 -11.38 5.37 5.18
C LEU A 125 -12.47 5.39 4.09
N ALA A 126 -13.70 5.01 4.44
CA ALA A 126 -14.84 4.99 3.52
C ALA A 126 -15.18 6.39 2.97
N GLN A 127 -15.15 7.43 3.80
CA GLN A 127 -15.37 8.83 3.37
C GLN A 127 -14.33 9.30 2.35
N ARG A 128 -13.11 8.73 2.40
CA ARG A 128 -12.05 8.99 1.42
C ARG A 128 -12.12 8.09 0.19
N GLY A 129 -13.14 7.25 0.09
CA GLY A 129 -13.30 6.31 -1.01
C GLY A 129 -12.29 5.15 -0.99
N LEU A 130 -11.77 4.83 0.19
CA LEU A 130 -10.87 3.72 0.39
C LEU A 130 -11.64 2.48 0.87
N GLU A 131 -11.29 1.33 0.32
CA GLU A 131 -11.82 0.04 0.74
C GLU A 131 -11.08 -0.48 1.97
N ARG A 132 -11.75 -1.31 2.73
CA ARG A 132 -11.19 -2.03 3.86
C ARG A 132 -10.07 -2.96 3.39
N PRO A 133 -8.89 -3.00 4.05
CA PRO A 133 -7.82 -3.93 3.70
C PRO A 133 -8.17 -5.36 4.11
N THR A 134 -7.45 -6.33 3.56
CA THR A 134 -7.40 -7.70 4.04
C THR A 134 -6.17 -7.93 4.92
N TYR A 135 -6.12 -9.04 5.66
CA TYR A 135 -4.89 -9.40 6.39
C TYR A 135 -3.76 -9.79 5.44
N GLU A 136 -4.06 -10.31 4.23
CA GLU A 136 -3.04 -10.54 3.21
C GLU A 136 -2.39 -9.22 2.77
N ASP A 137 -3.17 -8.14 2.63
CA ASP A 137 -2.61 -6.81 2.33
C ASP A 137 -1.61 -6.37 3.41
N ALA A 138 -1.90 -6.63 4.69
CA ALA A 138 -1.00 -6.31 5.78
C ALA A 138 0.32 -7.07 5.70
N LEU A 139 0.23 -8.38 5.47
CA LEU A 139 1.38 -9.27 5.38
C LEU A 139 2.25 -8.95 4.15
N CYS A 140 1.63 -8.74 2.98
CA CYS A 140 2.31 -8.32 1.76
C CYS A 140 2.96 -6.96 1.94
N PHE A 141 2.27 -6.01 2.58
CA PHE A 141 2.82 -4.67 2.84
C PHE A 141 4.06 -4.73 3.73
N GLY A 142 4.00 -5.46 4.83
CA GLY A 142 5.13 -5.58 5.75
C GLY A 142 6.36 -6.24 5.13
N ALA A 143 6.16 -7.14 4.17
CA ALA A 143 7.24 -7.77 3.41
C ALA A 143 7.85 -6.84 2.34
N THR A 144 7.03 -5.99 1.69
CA THR A 144 7.47 -5.15 0.56
C THR A 144 7.89 -3.74 0.98
N HIS A 145 7.32 -3.21 2.07
CA HIS A 145 7.59 -1.85 2.57
C HIS A 145 8.04 -1.82 4.04
N PRO A 146 9.12 -2.52 4.40
CA PRO A 146 9.51 -2.74 5.80
C PRO A 146 9.83 -1.45 6.58
N GLU A 147 10.25 -0.38 5.89
CA GLU A 147 10.66 0.86 6.55
C GLU A 147 9.48 1.76 6.96
N GLU A 148 8.28 1.51 6.43
CA GLU A 148 7.13 2.37 6.72
C GLU A 148 6.65 2.23 8.18
N GLN A 149 6.65 1.01 8.73
CA GLN A 149 6.29 0.75 10.13
C GLN A 149 7.29 1.34 11.14
N ARG A 150 8.51 1.74 10.69
CA ARG A 150 9.50 2.42 11.53
C ARG A 150 9.15 3.89 11.76
N LYS A 151 8.35 4.47 10.88
CA LYS A 151 7.93 5.87 10.97
C LYS A 151 6.80 6.06 11.98
N ARG A 152 5.91 5.09 12.06
CA ARG A 152 4.75 5.05 12.98
C ARG A 152 4.10 3.67 12.96
N PRO A 153 3.30 3.31 13.97
CA PRO A 153 2.52 2.07 13.92
C PRO A 153 1.43 2.15 12.84
N LEU A 154 1.25 1.03 12.12
CA LEU A 154 0.32 0.88 11.01
C LEU A 154 -0.74 -0.16 11.37
N GLY A 155 -2.00 0.27 11.43
CA GLY A 155 -3.16 -0.60 11.68
C GLY A 155 -3.80 -1.03 10.36
N PHE A 156 -4.00 -2.34 10.19
CA PHE A 156 -4.75 -2.89 9.07
C PHE A 156 -6.08 -3.41 9.59
N LEU A 157 -7.11 -2.56 9.55
CA LEU A 157 -8.44 -2.86 10.07
C LEU A 157 -9.23 -3.82 9.15
N HIS A 158 -8.62 -4.97 8.80
CA HIS A 158 -9.29 -6.05 8.07
C HIS A 158 -10.44 -6.66 8.87
N GLU A 159 -11.22 -7.58 8.29
CA GLU A 159 -12.19 -8.34 9.06
C GLU A 159 -11.48 -9.02 10.24
N PRO A 160 -11.91 -8.72 11.50
CA PRO A 160 -11.18 -9.21 12.66
C PRO A 160 -11.16 -10.74 12.72
N VAL A 161 -10.03 -11.28 13.13
CA VAL A 161 -9.92 -12.69 13.48
C VAL A 161 -10.29 -12.89 14.95
N MET A 162 -10.97 -14.00 15.24
CA MET A 162 -11.40 -14.34 16.59
C MET A 162 -10.26 -15.01 17.35
N TYR A 163 -9.86 -14.41 18.43
CA TYR A 163 -8.89 -14.95 19.38
C TYR A 163 -9.62 -15.65 20.54
N PRO A 164 -9.00 -16.62 21.24
CA PRO A 164 -9.62 -17.24 22.41
C PRO A 164 -10.16 -16.22 23.40
N GLY A 165 -11.39 -16.44 23.88
CA GLY A 165 -12.11 -15.50 24.76
C GLY A 165 -12.95 -14.46 24.02
N ASP A 166 -13.35 -14.75 22.79
CA ASP A 166 -14.21 -13.89 21.95
C ASP A 166 -13.61 -12.50 21.66
N LEU A 167 -12.29 -12.41 21.73
CA LEU A 167 -11.56 -11.18 21.44
C LEU A 167 -11.31 -11.02 19.93
N ARG A 168 -11.55 -9.83 19.44
CA ARG A 168 -11.39 -9.50 18.01
C ARG A 168 -10.06 -8.79 17.76
N TYR A 169 -9.23 -9.36 16.88
CA TYR A 169 -7.93 -8.79 16.59
C TYR A 169 -7.71 -8.54 15.09
N VAL A 170 -6.87 -7.55 14.80
CA VAL A 170 -6.39 -7.20 13.47
C VAL A 170 -4.87 -7.11 13.47
N LEU A 171 -4.26 -7.18 12.29
CA LEU A 171 -2.82 -7.09 12.15
C LEU A 171 -2.32 -5.66 12.32
N VAL A 172 -1.22 -5.54 13.05
CA VAL A 172 -0.51 -4.29 13.31
C VAL A 172 0.97 -4.45 12.94
N LEU A 173 1.47 -3.52 12.16
CA LEU A 173 2.89 -3.38 11.88
C LEU A 173 3.43 -2.23 12.71
N SER A 174 4.41 -2.49 13.56
CA SER A 174 5.00 -1.47 14.42
C SER A 174 6.51 -1.62 14.51
N ALA A 175 7.16 -0.61 15.03
CA ALA A 175 8.56 -0.70 15.38
C ALA A 175 8.84 0.05 16.67
N GLY A 176 9.72 -0.52 17.49
CA GLY A 176 10.42 0.20 18.55
C GLY A 176 11.64 0.93 17.97
N VAL A 177 12.53 1.37 18.85
CA VAL A 177 13.73 2.12 18.44
C VAL A 177 14.60 1.35 17.45
N VAL A 178 14.66 0.03 17.56
CA VAL A 178 15.52 -0.82 16.72
C VAL A 178 14.74 -1.96 16.06
N LYS A 179 13.72 -2.50 16.72
CA LYS A 179 13.04 -3.76 16.33
C LYS A 179 11.74 -3.50 15.58
N ARG A 180 11.57 -4.18 14.46
CA ARG A 180 10.30 -4.27 13.72
C ARG A 180 9.45 -5.41 14.27
N SER A 181 8.16 -5.16 14.42
CA SER A 181 7.23 -6.14 14.96
C SER A 181 5.98 -6.29 14.09
N LEU A 182 5.52 -7.52 13.94
CA LEU A 182 4.19 -7.85 13.43
C LEU A 182 3.38 -8.40 14.60
N GLY A 183 2.32 -7.72 14.97
CA GLY A 183 1.50 -8.06 16.13
C GLY A 183 0.01 -8.02 15.85
N LEU A 184 -0.74 -8.25 16.91
CA LEU A 184 -2.19 -8.17 16.95
C LEU A 184 -2.63 -6.93 17.70
N GLY A 185 -3.52 -6.15 17.10
CA GLY A 185 -4.19 -5.02 17.75
C GLY A 185 -5.63 -5.39 18.10
N TRP A 186 -6.07 -5.03 19.29
CA TRP A 186 -7.44 -5.30 19.72
C TRP A 186 -8.42 -4.39 18.96
N PHE A 187 -9.30 -5.00 18.18
CA PHE A 187 -10.23 -4.29 17.31
C PHE A 187 -11.22 -3.43 18.08
N ASP A 188 -11.70 -3.91 19.24
CA ASP A 188 -12.67 -3.20 20.09
C ASP A 188 -12.00 -2.17 21.02
N GLY A 189 -10.69 -1.98 20.89
CA GLY A 189 -9.93 -1.03 21.69
C GLY A 189 -9.93 0.37 21.13
N LEU A 190 -9.33 1.27 21.90
CA LEU A 190 -9.07 2.63 21.47
C LEU A 190 -7.67 2.71 20.87
N TRP A 191 -7.56 3.20 19.64
CA TRP A 191 -6.30 3.41 18.94
C TRP A 191 -5.74 4.79 19.24
N SER A 192 -4.47 4.85 19.58
CA SER A 192 -3.77 6.13 19.72
C SER A 192 -3.74 6.86 18.38
N ARG A 193 -3.84 8.18 18.41
CA ARG A 193 -3.66 9.08 17.26
C ARG A 193 -2.33 8.92 16.52
N ASP A 194 -1.36 8.19 17.09
CA ASP A 194 -0.09 7.94 16.44
C ASP A 194 -0.19 6.86 15.35
N TYR A 195 -1.26 6.07 15.37
CA TYR A 195 -1.52 5.06 14.35
C TYR A 195 -1.90 5.71 13.01
N ALA A 196 -1.44 5.07 11.93
CA ALA A 196 -2.01 5.28 10.61
C ALA A 196 -2.72 4.01 10.15
N PHE A 197 -3.92 4.17 9.60
CA PHE A 197 -4.76 3.07 9.16
C PHE A 197 -4.66 2.87 7.67
N ALA A 198 -4.43 1.63 7.26
CA ALA A 198 -4.36 1.25 5.85
C ALA A 198 -5.76 1.22 5.24
N GLY A 199 -5.88 1.85 4.09
CA GLY A 199 -7.03 1.70 3.19
C GLY A 199 -6.55 1.31 1.80
N ILE A 200 -7.39 0.61 1.05
CA ILE A 200 -7.09 0.16 -0.30
C ILE A 200 -7.81 1.05 -1.30
N ARG A 201 -7.09 1.58 -2.26
CA ARG A 201 -7.72 2.29 -3.37
C ARG A 201 -8.46 1.30 -4.27
N PRO A 202 -9.74 1.55 -4.59
CA PRO A 202 -10.45 0.73 -5.56
C PRO A 202 -9.67 0.66 -6.86
N SER A 203 -9.47 -0.55 -7.40
CA SER A 203 -8.94 -0.67 -8.73
C SER A 203 -9.95 -0.07 -9.71
N THR A 204 -9.57 0.98 -10.41
CA THR A 204 -10.37 1.54 -11.51
C THR A 204 -10.42 0.50 -12.62
N ARG A 205 -11.36 -0.45 -12.53
CA ARG A 205 -11.67 -1.34 -13.65
C ARG A 205 -12.26 -0.44 -14.72
N ALA A 206 -11.59 -0.34 -15.87
CA ALA A 206 -12.15 0.32 -17.03
C ALA A 206 -13.51 -0.35 -17.31
N PRO A 207 -14.59 0.41 -17.60
CA PRO A 207 -15.85 -0.18 -18.03
C PRO A 207 -15.59 -1.03 -19.28
N GLN A 208 -16.09 -2.27 -19.24
CA GLN A 208 -16.08 -3.17 -20.40
C GLN A 208 -17.01 -2.65 -21.48
#